data_6a11be3d58f6433d5f3bac8c1b9fae19
#
_entry.id   6a11be3d58f6433d5f3bac8c1b9fae19
#
_cell.length_a   1.000
_cell.length_b   1.000
_cell.length_c   1.000
_cell.angle_alpha   90.00
_cell.angle_beta   90.00
_cell.angle_gamma   90.00
#
_symmetry.space_group_name_H-M   'P 1'
#
loop_
_entity.id
_entity.type
_entity.pdbx_description
1 polymer ?
#
loop_
_entity_poly.entity_id
_entity_poly.type
_entity_poly.pdbx_seq_one_letter_code
_entity_poly.pdbx_strand_id
1 'polypeptide(L)'
;MTTRKATLRAPQAQIGIIGGSGLYQMQGLSHIKEVRVSTPFGRPSDPIKVGSFQGMRVAFLARHGRDHRILPTAINYRANIHALKSIGVTRIFSVSAVGSMKETIRPGDCLLPDQFLDRTTQRASTFFDQGVVAHVAFAHPICHALSDILWQAAQSHPVTVHRPGTYLCIEGPQFSTKAES
;
A
#
# COMPACT_ATOMS: atom_id res chain seq x y z
N MET A 1 12.85 21.16 -31.09
CA MET A 1 12.27 20.22 -30.08
C MET A 1 11.79 21.05 -28.90
N THR A 2 10.49 21.31 -28.83
CA THR A 2 9.90 22.17 -27.81
C THR A 2 9.60 21.31 -26.58
N THR A 3 10.40 21.45 -25.55
CA THR A 3 10.20 20.79 -24.26
C THR A 3 8.91 21.36 -23.62
N ARG A 4 7.81 20.62 -23.67
CA ARG A 4 6.61 20.92 -22.90
C ARG A 4 6.97 20.87 -21.41
N LYS A 5 7.09 22.02 -20.75
CA LYS A 5 7.12 22.13 -19.29
C LYS A 5 5.84 21.46 -18.75
N ALA A 6 6.03 20.32 -18.09
CA ALA A 6 4.93 19.70 -17.35
C ALA A 6 4.49 20.68 -16.27
N THR A 7 3.31 21.26 -16.44
CA THR A 7 2.67 22.06 -15.39
C THR A 7 2.40 21.11 -14.22
N LEU A 8 3.10 21.27 -13.12
CA LEU A 8 2.86 20.54 -11.89
C LEU A 8 1.45 20.90 -11.42
N ARG A 9 0.49 20.02 -11.68
CA ARG A 9 -0.85 20.15 -11.08
C ARG A 9 -0.70 20.05 -9.57
N ALA A 10 -1.43 20.89 -8.83
CA ALA A 10 -1.49 20.76 -7.36
C ALA A 10 -1.80 19.32 -6.96
N PRO A 11 -1.13 18.77 -5.93
CA PRO A 11 -1.33 17.39 -5.52
C PRO A 11 -2.81 17.16 -5.17
N GLN A 12 -3.39 16.07 -5.72
CA GLN A 12 -4.78 15.71 -5.47
C GLN A 12 -4.95 15.10 -4.07
N ALA A 13 -3.92 14.39 -3.59
CA ALA A 13 -3.82 13.87 -2.22
C ALA A 13 -2.35 13.69 -1.86
N GLN A 14 -1.99 13.86 -0.59
CA GLN A 14 -0.64 13.63 -0.08
C GLN A 14 -0.51 12.26 0.59
N ILE A 15 -1.61 11.73 1.11
CA ILE A 15 -1.67 10.44 1.79
C ILE A 15 -2.37 9.44 0.88
N GLY A 16 -1.73 8.29 0.67
CA GLY A 16 -2.29 7.14 -0.02
C GLY A 16 -2.57 6.01 0.96
N ILE A 17 -3.70 5.34 0.78
CA ILE A 17 -4.06 4.14 1.53
C ILE A 17 -4.26 3.01 0.53
N ILE A 18 -3.48 1.95 0.66
CA ILE A 18 -3.62 0.73 -0.14
C ILE A 18 -4.20 -0.35 0.77
N GLY A 19 -5.30 -0.97 0.33
CA GLY A 19 -5.92 -2.03 1.13
C GLY A 19 -7.02 -2.78 0.38
N GLY A 20 -7.87 -3.45 1.12
CA GLY A 20 -9.08 -4.08 0.59
C GLY A 20 -10.18 -3.05 0.29
N SER A 21 -11.21 -3.46 -0.45
CA SER A 21 -12.32 -2.60 -0.85
C SER A 21 -13.16 -2.07 0.32
N GLY A 22 -13.14 -2.74 1.47
CA GLY A 22 -13.84 -2.29 2.68
C GLY A 22 -13.39 -0.90 3.19
N LEU A 23 -12.17 -0.48 2.89
CA LEU A 23 -11.67 0.86 3.26
C LEU A 23 -12.40 2.02 2.55
N TYR A 24 -13.12 1.75 1.47
CA TYR A 24 -13.92 2.77 0.78
C TYR A 24 -15.17 3.21 1.56
N GLN A 25 -15.58 2.41 2.54
CA GLN A 25 -16.76 2.67 3.38
C GLN A 25 -16.39 3.31 4.72
N MET A 26 -15.16 3.83 4.84
CA MET A 26 -14.70 4.46 6.07
C MET A 26 -15.58 5.66 6.43
N GLN A 27 -16.10 5.66 7.66
CA GLN A 27 -16.88 6.78 8.19
C GLN A 27 -16.08 8.07 8.18
N GLY A 28 -16.73 9.20 7.87
CA GLY A 28 -16.09 10.51 7.82
C GLY A 28 -15.37 10.83 6.50
N LEU A 29 -15.36 9.90 5.53
CA LEU A 29 -14.83 10.18 4.20
C LEU A 29 -15.88 10.92 3.36
N SER A 30 -15.53 12.08 2.84
CA SER A 30 -16.43 12.96 2.07
C SER A 30 -15.81 13.38 0.73
N HIS A 31 -16.64 13.96 -0.15
CA HIS A 31 -16.23 14.49 -1.46
C HIS A 31 -15.43 13.50 -2.31
N ILE A 32 -15.87 12.24 -2.31
CA ILE A 32 -15.19 11.14 -3.01
C ILE A 32 -15.38 11.31 -4.52
N LYS A 33 -14.26 11.21 -5.26
CA LYS A 33 -14.24 11.09 -6.71
C LYS A 33 -13.25 10.04 -7.18
N GLU A 34 -13.59 9.39 -8.27
CA GLU A 34 -12.70 8.43 -8.92
C GLU A 34 -11.74 9.15 -9.87
N VAL A 35 -10.46 8.82 -9.75
CA VAL A 35 -9.39 9.30 -10.62
C VAL A 35 -8.81 8.11 -11.37
N ARG A 36 -8.93 8.14 -12.69
CA ARG A 36 -8.32 7.15 -13.58
C ARG A 36 -6.95 7.63 -13.99
N VAL A 37 -5.93 6.81 -13.75
CA VAL A 37 -4.54 7.13 -14.07
C VAL A 37 -4.02 6.09 -15.06
N SER A 38 -3.38 6.56 -16.11
CA SER A 38 -2.57 5.72 -17.00
C SER A 38 -1.12 5.79 -16.54
N THR A 39 -0.42 4.65 -16.55
CA THR A 39 0.99 4.59 -16.16
C THR A 39 1.83 3.90 -17.22
N PRO A 40 3.15 4.13 -17.25
CA PRO A 40 4.06 3.40 -18.14
C PRO A 40 4.06 1.88 -17.89
N PHE A 41 3.61 1.46 -16.71
CA PHE A 41 3.55 0.06 -16.29
C PHE A 41 2.19 -0.60 -16.56
N GLY A 42 1.29 0.08 -17.27
CA GLY A 42 -0.08 -0.37 -17.50
C GLY A 42 -1.09 0.22 -16.51
N ARG A 43 -2.23 -0.44 -16.37
CA ARG A 43 -3.32 0.04 -15.52
C ARG A 43 -3.11 -0.36 -14.05
N PRO A 44 -3.42 0.52 -13.08
CA PRO A 44 -3.55 0.16 -11.68
C PRO A 44 -4.69 -0.86 -11.46
N SER A 45 -4.70 -1.47 -10.29
CA SER A 45 -5.70 -2.48 -9.91
C SER A 45 -7.15 -1.95 -9.93
N ASP A 46 -7.33 -0.67 -9.60
CA ASP A 46 -8.64 0.01 -9.62
C ASP A 46 -8.44 1.52 -9.87
N PRO A 47 -9.47 2.26 -10.29
CA PRO A 47 -9.44 3.73 -10.20
C PRO A 47 -9.16 4.19 -8.77
N ILE A 48 -8.31 5.20 -8.63
CA ILE A 48 -7.99 5.75 -7.31
C ILE A 48 -9.17 6.57 -6.81
N LYS A 49 -9.67 6.29 -5.62
CA LYS A 49 -10.68 7.12 -4.96
C LYS A 49 -10.00 8.21 -4.15
N VAL A 50 -10.23 9.45 -4.50
CA VAL A 50 -9.72 10.61 -3.77
C VAL A 50 -10.86 11.27 -3.02
N GLY A 51 -10.69 11.47 -1.73
CA GLY A 51 -11.69 12.08 -0.86
C GLY A 51 -11.07 13.03 0.16
N SER A 52 -11.90 13.57 1.03
CA SER A 52 -11.50 14.36 2.20
C SER A 52 -11.84 13.59 3.47
N PHE A 53 -10.89 13.48 4.36
CA PHE A 53 -11.03 12.87 5.68
C PHE A 53 -10.47 13.83 6.72
N GLN A 54 -11.32 14.31 7.63
CA GLN A 54 -10.92 15.31 8.65
C GLN A 54 -10.13 16.49 8.07
N GLY A 55 -10.59 17.04 6.93
CA GLY A 55 -9.95 18.17 6.25
C GLY A 55 -8.72 17.79 5.39
N MET A 56 -8.20 16.59 5.50
CA MET A 56 -7.06 16.13 4.69
C MET A 56 -7.50 15.42 3.42
N ARG A 57 -6.78 15.64 2.33
CA ARG A 57 -7.00 14.93 1.06
C ARG A 57 -6.29 13.58 1.12
N VAL A 58 -7.07 12.52 0.96
CA VAL A 58 -6.60 11.14 0.98
C VAL A 58 -6.96 10.41 -0.31
N ALA A 59 -6.09 9.50 -0.72
CA ALA A 59 -6.28 8.66 -1.90
C ALA A 59 -6.34 7.18 -1.47
N PHE A 60 -7.32 6.45 -1.97
CA PHE A 60 -7.52 5.02 -1.68
C PHE A 60 -7.36 4.21 -2.94
N LEU A 61 -6.66 3.08 -2.83
CA LEU A 61 -6.50 2.11 -3.90
C LEU A 61 -6.78 0.69 -3.39
N ALA A 62 -7.77 0.02 -4.00
CA ALA A 62 -8.01 -1.40 -3.75
C ALA A 62 -6.98 -2.23 -4.52
N ARG A 63 -6.04 -2.89 -3.81
CA ARG A 63 -4.95 -3.64 -4.47
C ARG A 63 -5.44 -4.84 -5.28
N HIS A 64 -6.51 -5.51 -4.84
CA HIS A 64 -7.13 -6.63 -5.55
C HIS A 64 -8.24 -6.19 -6.53
N GLY A 65 -8.36 -4.88 -6.78
CA GLY A 65 -9.47 -4.31 -7.55
C GLY A 65 -10.80 -4.33 -6.80
N ARG A 66 -11.82 -3.75 -7.42
CA ARG A 66 -13.19 -3.82 -6.93
C ARG A 66 -13.64 -5.28 -6.92
N ASP A 67 -14.36 -5.68 -5.88
CA ASP A 67 -14.90 -7.02 -5.70
C ASP A 67 -13.83 -8.14 -5.59
N HIS A 68 -12.59 -7.76 -5.24
CA HIS A 68 -11.49 -8.70 -4.98
C HIS A 68 -11.22 -9.67 -6.15
N ARG A 69 -11.13 -9.15 -7.38
CA ARG A 69 -11.05 -9.95 -8.62
C ARG A 69 -9.64 -10.25 -9.11
N ILE A 70 -8.64 -9.56 -8.55
CA ILE A 70 -7.25 -9.69 -9.01
C ILE A 70 -6.49 -10.59 -8.04
N LEU A 71 -5.93 -11.68 -8.58
CA LEU A 71 -5.05 -12.56 -7.80
C LEU A 71 -3.81 -11.82 -7.30
N PRO A 72 -3.20 -12.21 -6.16
CA PRO A 72 -2.00 -11.58 -5.64
C PRO A 72 -0.87 -11.46 -6.67
N THR A 73 -0.63 -12.50 -7.46
CA THR A 73 0.39 -12.52 -8.53
C THR A 73 0.07 -11.64 -9.72
N ALA A 74 -1.22 -11.39 -9.98
CA ALA A 74 -1.69 -10.58 -11.10
C ALA A 74 -1.80 -9.07 -10.75
N ILE A 75 -1.56 -8.68 -9.51
CA ILE A 75 -1.56 -7.27 -9.11
C ILE A 75 -0.41 -6.54 -9.79
N ASN A 76 -0.74 -5.44 -10.48
CA ASN A 76 0.28 -4.57 -11.05
C ASN A 76 0.80 -3.58 -10.00
N TYR A 77 1.71 -4.06 -9.15
CA TYR A 77 2.27 -3.27 -8.05
C TYR A 77 2.96 -2.00 -8.53
N ARG A 78 3.72 -2.06 -9.64
CA ARG A 78 4.40 -0.91 -10.23
C ARG A 78 3.41 0.16 -10.68
N ALA A 79 2.34 -0.24 -11.37
CA ALA A 79 1.29 0.69 -11.80
C ALA A 79 0.57 1.32 -10.60
N ASN A 80 0.30 0.55 -9.55
CA ASN A 80 -0.36 1.04 -8.33
C ASN A 80 0.44 2.15 -7.65
N ILE A 81 1.73 1.92 -7.40
CA ILE A 81 2.61 2.89 -6.76
C ILE A 81 2.84 4.12 -7.65
N HIS A 82 3.08 3.90 -8.96
CA HIS A 82 3.27 4.99 -9.90
C HIS A 82 2.02 5.88 -9.99
N ALA A 83 0.83 5.30 -10.03
CA ALA A 83 -0.41 6.04 -10.10
C ALA A 83 -0.65 6.92 -8.85
N LEU A 84 -0.39 6.40 -7.65
CA LEU A 84 -0.47 7.18 -6.43
C LEU A 84 0.54 8.33 -6.44
N LYS A 85 1.78 8.06 -6.83
CA LYS A 85 2.82 9.08 -6.95
C LYS A 85 2.42 10.19 -7.93
N SER A 86 1.83 9.84 -9.08
CA SER A 86 1.47 10.80 -10.14
C SER A 86 0.35 11.78 -9.75
N ILE A 87 -0.46 11.44 -8.75
CA ILE A 87 -1.50 12.33 -8.19
C ILE A 87 -1.03 13.11 -6.96
N GLY A 88 0.27 12.98 -6.60
CA GLY A 88 0.90 13.77 -5.54
C GLY A 88 1.06 13.08 -4.20
N VAL A 89 0.76 11.77 -4.11
CA VAL A 89 0.94 11.00 -2.88
C VAL A 89 2.43 10.89 -2.54
N THR A 90 2.77 11.22 -1.31
CA THR A 90 4.14 11.18 -0.77
C THR A 90 4.29 10.18 0.38
N ARG A 91 3.18 9.76 0.99
CA ARG A 91 3.13 8.81 2.11
C ARG A 91 2.07 7.76 1.83
N ILE A 92 2.42 6.49 2.03
CA ILE A 92 1.50 5.37 1.78
C ILE A 92 1.36 4.56 3.07
N PHE A 93 0.11 4.31 3.47
CA PHE A 93 -0.26 3.31 4.45
C PHE A 93 -0.82 2.09 3.71
N SER A 94 -0.17 0.94 3.88
CA SER A 94 -0.64 -0.32 3.32
C SER A 94 -1.26 -1.17 4.42
N VAL A 95 -2.51 -1.57 4.23
CA VAL A 95 -3.28 -2.33 5.21
C VAL A 95 -3.66 -3.67 4.63
N SER A 96 -3.36 -4.76 5.35
CA SER A 96 -3.76 -6.11 4.98
C SER A 96 -4.03 -6.98 6.20
N ALA A 97 -4.94 -7.92 6.05
CA ALA A 97 -5.09 -9.01 7.00
C ALA A 97 -3.96 -10.03 6.76
N VAL A 98 -3.45 -10.58 7.85
CA VAL A 98 -2.35 -11.57 7.83
C VAL A 98 -2.64 -12.69 8.85
N GLY A 99 -2.07 -13.87 8.65
CA GLY A 99 -2.00 -14.91 9.66
C GLY A 99 -0.92 -14.59 10.68
N SER A 100 -1.18 -14.83 11.96
CA SER A 100 -0.16 -14.73 13.00
C SER A 100 0.59 -16.04 13.15
N MET A 101 1.92 -15.98 13.20
CA MET A 101 2.79 -17.09 13.56
C MET A 101 3.27 -16.99 15.02
N LYS A 102 2.65 -16.12 15.82
CA LYS A 102 2.93 -15.95 17.25
C LYS A 102 1.64 -15.99 18.04
N GLU A 103 1.60 -16.84 19.08
CA GLU A 103 0.44 -16.95 19.96
C GLU A 103 0.12 -15.65 20.73
N THR A 104 1.13 -14.80 20.93
CA THR A 104 0.98 -13.51 21.60
C THR A 104 0.29 -12.45 20.75
N ILE A 105 0.19 -12.64 19.44
CA ILE A 105 -0.51 -11.74 18.51
C ILE A 105 -1.83 -12.41 18.12
N ARG A 106 -2.93 -11.92 18.67
CA ARG A 106 -4.26 -12.53 18.57
C ARG A 106 -5.04 -12.01 17.36
N PRO A 107 -6.06 -12.73 16.89
CA PRO A 107 -7.00 -12.20 15.91
C PRO A 107 -7.61 -10.87 16.39
N GLY A 108 -7.57 -9.86 15.53
CA GLY A 108 -8.03 -8.49 15.83
C GLY A 108 -6.93 -7.54 16.31
N ASP A 109 -5.77 -8.05 16.70
CA ASP A 109 -4.61 -7.22 16.99
C ASP A 109 -4.03 -6.61 15.71
N CYS A 110 -3.37 -5.47 15.85
CA CYS A 110 -2.62 -4.83 14.77
C CYS A 110 -1.12 -5.03 14.95
N LEU A 111 -0.40 -5.24 13.86
CA LEU A 111 1.06 -5.26 13.84
C LEU A 111 1.59 -4.10 13.00
N LEU A 112 2.50 -3.33 13.56
CA LEU A 112 3.33 -2.37 12.83
C LEU A 112 4.68 -3.02 12.54
N PRO A 113 4.89 -3.57 11.32
CA PRO A 113 6.14 -4.22 10.99
C PRO A 113 7.26 -3.19 10.84
N ASP A 114 8.49 -3.61 11.10
CA ASP A 114 9.72 -2.86 10.81
C ASP A 114 10.54 -3.53 9.71
N GLN A 115 10.30 -4.83 9.47
CA GLN A 115 10.97 -5.64 8.46
C GLN A 115 9.99 -6.51 7.70
N PHE A 116 10.42 -7.01 6.53
CA PHE A 116 9.70 -8.05 5.82
C PHE A 116 10.66 -9.03 5.12
N LEU A 117 10.13 -10.22 4.86
CA LEU A 117 10.73 -11.23 4.01
C LEU A 117 9.81 -11.43 2.80
N ASP A 118 10.33 -11.18 1.61
CA ASP A 118 9.60 -11.43 0.37
C ASP A 118 10.02 -12.76 -0.24
N ARG A 119 9.09 -13.73 -0.22
CA ARG A 119 9.25 -15.05 -0.82
C ARG A 119 8.51 -15.19 -2.15
N THR A 120 8.10 -14.07 -2.74
CA THR A 120 7.45 -14.08 -4.06
C THR A 120 8.51 -14.21 -5.16
N THR A 121 8.18 -14.94 -6.23
CA THR A 121 9.12 -15.27 -7.32
C THR A 121 8.64 -14.78 -8.69
N GLN A 122 7.34 -14.50 -8.84
CA GLN A 122 6.74 -14.15 -10.13
C GLN A 122 6.38 -12.65 -10.24
N ARG A 123 6.71 -11.85 -9.25
CA ARG A 123 6.39 -10.44 -9.20
C ARG A 123 7.55 -9.58 -9.70
N ALA A 124 7.23 -8.52 -10.45
CA ALA A 124 8.23 -7.53 -10.83
C ALA A 124 8.72 -6.78 -9.58
N SER A 125 10.02 -6.86 -9.29
CA SER A 125 10.64 -6.30 -8.08
C SER A 125 11.32 -4.95 -8.30
N THR A 126 11.31 -4.40 -9.52
CA THR A 126 11.98 -3.13 -9.85
C THR A 126 11.14 -2.29 -10.81
N PHE A 127 11.32 -0.98 -10.75
CA PHE A 127 10.83 -0.02 -11.75
C PHE A 127 11.81 0.16 -12.91
N PHE A 128 13.04 -0.34 -12.79
CA PHE A 128 14.16 -0.09 -13.70
C PHE A 128 14.54 -1.38 -14.42
N ASP A 129 13.86 -1.65 -15.54
CA ASP A 129 14.03 -2.90 -16.31
C ASP A 129 14.31 -2.68 -17.80
N GLN A 130 14.44 -1.40 -18.24
CA GLN A 130 14.65 -1.05 -19.65
C GLN A 130 15.94 -0.24 -19.85
N GLY A 131 17.08 -0.91 -19.71
CA GLY A 131 18.37 -0.30 -19.95
C GLY A 131 18.93 0.52 -18.78
N VAL A 132 18.26 0.55 -17.64
CA VAL A 132 18.72 1.21 -16.42
C VAL A 132 18.71 0.20 -15.27
N VAL A 133 19.81 0.08 -14.56
CA VAL A 133 19.91 -0.70 -13.32
C VAL A 133 20.05 0.29 -12.16
N ALA A 134 19.21 0.12 -11.13
CA ALA A 134 19.30 0.92 -9.91
C ALA A 134 19.40 0.01 -8.68
N HIS A 135 20.46 0.19 -7.91
CA HIS A 135 20.64 -0.44 -6.60
C HIS A 135 20.22 0.57 -5.53
N VAL A 136 19.25 0.20 -4.71
CA VAL A 136 18.75 1.04 -3.61
C VAL A 136 19.10 0.41 -2.27
N ALA A 137 19.47 1.23 -1.29
CA ALA A 137 19.61 0.76 0.09
C ALA A 137 18.24 0.40 0.64
N PHE A 138 18.08 -0.82 1.13
CA PHE A 138 16.77 -1.34 1.55
C PHE A 138 16.82 -2.05 2.92
N ALA A 139 17.83 -1.71 3.74
CA ALA A 139 17.97 -2.26 5.08
C ALA A 139 16.83 -1.85 6.03
N HIS A 140 16.23 -0.68 5.78
CA HIS A 140 15.09 -0.17 6.57
C HIS A 140 13.91 0.09 5.62
N PRO A 141 13.10 -0.95 5.29
CA PRO A 141 12.07 -0.84 4.27
C PRO A 141 10.81 -0.09 4.74
N ILE A 142 10.63 0.04 6.05
CA ILE A 142 9.47 0.68 6.66
C ILE A 142 9.86 2.04 7.23
N CYS A 143 9.01 3.04 7.03
CA CYS A 143 9.24 4.39 7.54
C CYS A 143 8.98 4.44 9.04
N HIS A 144 10.03 4.55 9.85
CA HIS A 144 9.94 4.62 11.32
C HIS A 144 9.07 5.79 11.79
N ALA A 145 9.22 6.97 11.20
CA ALA A 145 8.43 8.15 11.57
C ALA A 145 6.92 7.92 11.38
N LEU A 146 6.49 7.27 10.29
CA LEU A 146 5.08 6.92 10.09
C LEU A 146 4.63 5.82 11.05
N SER A 147 5.48 4.85 11.35
CA SER A 147 5.20 3.80 12.33
C SER A 147 5.00 4.40 13.73
N ASP A 148 5.82 5.37 14.13
CA ASP A 148 5.68 6.05 15.43
C ASP A 148 4.39 6.86 15.52
N ILE A 149 4.00 7.54 14.45
CA ILE A 149 2.71 8.26 14.38
C ILE A 149 1.54 7.28 14.55
N LEU A 150 1.58 6.14 13.85
CA LEU A 150 0.54 5.11 13.98
C LEU A 150 0.50 4.52 15.39
N TRP A 151 1.66 4.25 15.98
CA TRP A 151 1.76 3.76 17.35
C TRP A 151 1.13 4.73 18.35
N GLN A 152 1.47 6.01 18.25
CA GLN A 152 0.92 7.05 19.14
C GLN A 152 -0.60 7.18 18.95
N ALA A 153 -1.07 7.21 17.71
CA ALA A 153 -2.51 7.28 17.41
C ALA A 153 -3.26 6.08 18.00
N ALA A 154 -2.70 4.90 17.94
CA ALA A 154 -3.33 3.68 18.46
C ALA A 154 -3.55 3.69 19.97
N GLN A 155 -2.74 4.44 20.74
CA GLN A 155 -2.87 4.52 22.21
C GLN A 155 -4.22 5.11 22.67
N SER A 156 -4.89 5.87 21.80
CA SER A 156 -6.21 6.46 22.07
C SER A 156 -7.39 5.61 21.59
N HIS A 157 -7.12 4.41 21.07
CA HIS A 157 -8.13 3.50 20.51
C HIS A 157 -8.11 2.15 21.21
N PRO A 158 -9.27 1.45 21.32
CA PRO A 158 -9.36 0.13 21.93
C PRO A 158 -8.83 -0.97 20.98
N VAL A 159 -7.57 -0.88 20.59
CA VAL A 159 -6.88 -1.84 19.72
C VAL A 159 -5.53 -2.20 20.32
N THR A 160 -5.24 -3.50 20.37
CA THR A 160 -3.89 -3.96 20.76
C THR A 160 -2.98 -3.85 19.55
N VAL A 161 -1.87 -3.13 19.73
CA VAL A 161 -0.87 -2.94 18.67
C VAL A 161 0.46 -3.52 19.11
N HIS A 162 1.06 -4.31 18.26
CA HIS A 162 2.38 -4.91 18.45
C HIS A 162 3.41 -4.22 17.56
N ARG A 163 4.63 -4.01 18.09
CA ARG A 163 5.84 -3.60 17.35
C ARG A 163 7.11 -3.94 18.14
N PRO A 164 8.24 -4.22 17.51
CA PRO A 164 8.42 -4.43 16.08
C PRO A 164 7.92 -5.81 15.63
N GLY A 165 7.94 -6.06 14.33
CA GLY A 165 7.64 -7.38 13.79
C GLY A 165 8.02 -7.53 12.33
N THR A 166 8.31 -8.76 11.95
CA THR A 166 8.66 -9.11 10.56
C THR A 166 7.44 -9.63 9.83
N TYR A 167 7.12 -9.03 8.69
CA TYR A 167 6.07 -9.48 7.79
C TYR A 167 6.65 -10.45 6.76
N LEU A 168 6.09 -11.66 6.65
CA LEU A 168 6.44 -12.62 5.61
C LEU A 168 5.43 -12.56 4.47
N CYS A 169 5.89 -12.31 3.25
CA CYS A 169 5.07 -12.34 2.05
C CYS A 169 5.35 -13.62 1.26
N ILE A 170 4.28 -14.38 0.99
CA ILE A 170 4.31 -15.56 0.12
C ILE A 170 3.62 -15.26 -1.21
N GLU A 171 3.80 -16.13 -2.20
CA GLU A 171 3.24 -15.91 -3.55
C GLU A 171 1.71 -15.85 -3.53
N GLY A 172 1.04 -16.75 -2.84
CA GLY A 172 -0.42 -16.91 -2.91
C GLY A 172 -0.88 -17.45 -4.28
N PRO A 173 -2.20 -17.64 -4.49
CA PRO A 173 -3.33 -17.33 -3.60
C PRO A 173 -3.51 -18.29 -2.42
N GLN A 174 -2.80 -19.43 -2.39
CA GLN A 174 -2.85 -20.36 -1.26
C GLN A 174 -2.21 -19.77 -0.01
N PHE A 175 -2.65 -20.23 1.15
CA PHE A 175 -1.97 -19.97 2.41
C PHE A 175 -0.76 -20.89 2.59
N SER A 176 0.09 -20.57 3.56
CA SER A 176 1.25 -21.38 3.91
C SER A 176 0.85 -22.77 4.40
N THR A 177 1.69 -23.75 4.12
CA THR A 177 1.62 -25.06 4.76
C THR A 177 2.10 -24.98 6.21
N LYS A 178 1.86 -26.03 7.00
CA LYS A 178 2.43 -26.11 8.37
C LYS A 178 3.96 -26.07 8.39
N ALA A 179 4.60 -26.56 7.33
CA ALA A 179 6.06 -26.60 7.24
C ALA A 179 6.65 -25.22 6.88
N GLU A 180 5.86 -24.34 6.28
CA GLU A 180 6.26 -22.96 5.94
C GLU A 180 6.00 -21.99 7.10
N SER A 181 5.09 -22.31 8.01
CA SER A 181 4.73 -21.54 9.21
C SER A 181 5.46 -22.02 10.44
#